data_db2d19db6c4e51eb713ddfa1a0dda697
#
_entry.id   db2d19db6c4e51eb713ddfa1a0dda697
#
_cell.length_a   1.000
_cell.length_b   1.000
_cell.length_c   1.000
_cell.angle_alpha   90.00
_cell.angle_beta   90.00
_cell.angle_gamma   90.00
#
_symmetry.space_group_name_H-M   'P 1'
#
loop_
_entity.id
_entity.type
_entity.pdbx_description
1 polymer ?
#
loop_
_entity_poly.entity_id
_entity_poly.type
_entity_poly.pdbx_seq_one_letter_code
_entity_poly.pdbx_strand_id
1 'polypeptide(L)'
;VYLTSKDDLTDVIALRRAVFCDEQGYSPESEPDQYDKMAMYALVFDDGAPVGTGRLYVEGDRLSIGRVCVKKEWRGRGVGDFVMRMLLYRARELNAGSVSLSAQIARVGFYERYGFAPYGEVVYDEGQPHRSMRVAGDEINLEGACGGHVRCNGCDGDCGGCENG
;
A
#
# COMPACT_ATOMS: atom_id res chain seq x y z
N VAL A 1 -4.81 -12.59 0.03
CA VAL A 1 -5.35 -13.00 -1.28
C VAL A 1 -5.27 -11.86 -2.28
N TYR A 2 -5.29 -12.19 -3.56
CA TYR A 2 -5.52 -11.22 -4.64
C TYR A 2 -6.97 -11.31 -5.10
N LEU A 3 -7.56 -10.15 -5.35
CA LEU A 3 -8.92 -10.01 -5.89
C LEU A 3 -8.90 -9.08 -7.11
N THR A 4 -9.92 -9.19 -7.93
CA THR A 4 -10.16 -8.34 -9.10
C THR A 4 -11.55 -7.72 -9.03
N SER A 5 -11.89 -6.81 -9.93
CA SER A 5 -13.24 -6.24 -10.00
C SER A 5 -14.36 -7.26 -10.30
N LYS A 6 -14.02 -8.52 -10.58
CA LYS A 6 -14.98 -9.61 -10.81
C LYS A 6 -15.28 -10.41 -9.56
N ASP A 7 -14.50 -10.21 -8.50
CA ASP A 7 -14.65 -10.91 -7.23
C ASP A 7 -15.53 -10.11 -6.27
N ASP A 8 -15.92 -10.72 -5.14
CA ASP A 8 -16.61 -10.01 -4.08
C ASP A 8 -15.64 -9.04 -3.38
N LEU A 9 -15.92 -7.76 -3.49
CA LEU A 9 -15.11 -6.68 -2.91
C LEU A 9 -15.70 -6.10 -1.61
N THR A 10 -16.70 -6.76 -1.03
CA THR A 10 -17.38 -6.27 0.19
C THR A 10 -16.37 -5.94 1.30
N ASP A 11 -15.45 -6.86 1.60
CA ASP A 11 -14.43 -6.67 2.64
C ASP A 11 -13.43 -5.56 2.30
N VAL A 12 -13.04 -5.44 1.02
CA VAL A 12 -12.15 -4.37 0.54
C VAL A 12 -12.79 -3.01 0.76
N ILE A 13 -14.04 -2.84 0.32
CA ILE A 13 -14.76 -1.56 0.43
C ILE A 13 -15.08 -1.22 1.89
N ALA A 14 -15.51 -2.20 2.69
CA ALA A 14 -15.77 -2.00 4.11
C ALA A 14 -14.52 -1.53 4.85
N LEU A 15 -13.36 -2.15 4.60
CA LEU A 15 -12.10 -1.79 5.21
C LEU A 15 -11.64 -0.38 4.80
N ARG A 16 -11.77 -0.03 3.51
CA ARG A 16 -11.44 1.30 2.99
C ARG A 16 -12.32 2.37 3.60
N ARG A 17 -13.64 2.16 3.69
CA ARG A 17 -14.56 3.10 4.33
C ARG A 17 -14.24 3.31 5.80
N ALA A 18 -14.00 2.23 6.54
CA ALA A 18 -13.62 2.34 7.96
C ALA A 18 -12.35 3.19 8.17
N VAL A 19 -11.36 3.07 7.29
CA VAL A 19 -10.10 3.82 7.43
C VAL A 19 -10.18 5.21 6.81
N PHE A 20 -10.67 5.34 5.58
CA PHE A 20 -10.64 6.63 4.89
C PHE A 20 -11.82 7.54 5.30
N CYS A 21 -13.04 7.00 5.39
CA CYS A 21 -14.20 7.80 5.71
C CYS A 21 -14.37 7.98 7.23
N ASP A 22 -14.48 6.88 7.97
CA ASP A 22 -14.83 6.94 9.40
C ASP A 22 -13.66 7.46 10.26
N GLU A 23 -12.41 7.08 9.95
CA GLU A 23 -11.25 7.50 10.73
C GLU A 23 -10.64 8.80 10.20
N GLN A 24 -10.44 8.94 8.88
CA GLN A 24 -9.70 10.05 8.28
C GLN A 24 -10.60 11.17 7.75
N GLY A 25 -11.91 10.96 7.70
CA GLY A 25 -12.88 12.01 7.35
C GLY A 25 -13.02 12.30 5.85
N TYR A 26 -12.56 11.39 4.97
CA TYR A 26 -12.82 11.50 3.53
C TYR A 26 -14.30 11.28 3.23
N SER A 27 -14.76 11.89 2.13
CA SER A 27 -16.14 11.75 1.68
C SER A 27 -16.47 10.29 1.34
N PRO A 28 -17.62 9.74 1.82
CA PRO A 28 -18.05 8.39 1.43
C PRO A 28 -18.29 8.22 -0.07
N GLU A 29 -18.54 9.29 -0.80
CA GLU A 29 -18.70 9.29 -2.26
C GLU A 29 -17.37 9.03 -3.00
N SER A 30 -16.22 9.22 -2.33
CA SER A 30 -14.92 8.89 -2.89
C SER A 30 -14.58 7.40 -2.84
N GLU A 31 -15.44 6.57 -2.21
CA GLU A 31 -15.26 5.14 -2.00
C GLU A 31 -16.51 4.30 -2.37
N PRO A 32 -16.51 3.47 -3.44
CA PRO A 32 -15.44 3.25 -4.43
C PRO A 32 -15.31 4.38 -5.46
N ASP A 33 -14.19 4.40 -6.18
CA ASP A 33 -13.93 5.35 -7.27
C ASP A 33 -13.89 4.69 -8.67
N GLN A 34 -13.61 5.49 -9.70
CA GLN A 34 -13.62 5.01 -11.09
C GLN A 34 -12.60 3.93 -11.40
N TYR A 35 -11.46 3.88 -10.67
CA TYR A 35 -10.39 2.92 -10.91
C TYR A 35 -10.73 1.53 -10.37
N ASP A 36 -11.72 1.41 -9.51
CA ASP A 36 -12.11 0.14 -8.91
C ASP A 36 -12.67 -0.87 -9.94
N LYS A 37 -13.13 -0.38 -11.09
CA LYS A 37 -13.62 -1.24 -12.18
C LYS A 37 -12.53 -2.06 -12.87
N MET A 38 -11.26 -1.65 -12.76
CA MET A 38 -10.13 -2.27 -13.46
C MET A 38 -8.95 -2.57 -12.52
N ALA A 39 -9.17 -2.45 -11.22
CA ALA A 39 -8.12 -2.67 -10.24
C ALA A 39 -7.97 -4.15 -9.87
N MET A 40 -6.76 -4.49 -9.45
CA MET A 40 -6.44 -5.67 -8.69
C MET A 40 -6.17 -5.26 -7.24
N TYR A 41 -6.59 -6.07 -6.31
CA TYR A 41 -6.47 -5.81 -4.88
C TYR A 41 -5.59 -6.84 -4.19
N ALA A 42 -4.79 -6.38 -3.24
CA ALA A 42 -4.25 -7.20 -2.19
C ALA A 42 -5.18 -7.06 -0.97
N LEU A 43 -5.68 -8.16 -0.44
CA LEU A 43 -6.48 -8.20 0.79
C LEU A 43 -5.83 -9.17 1.76
N VAL A 44 -5.54 -8.67 2.95
CA VAL A 44 -4.87 -9.41 4.03
C VAL A 44 -5.88 -9.69 5.13
N PHE A 45 -5.91 -10.95 5.53
CA PHE A 45 -6.71 -11.43 6.64
C PHE A 45 -5.83 -11.83 7.81
N ASP A 46 -6.34 -11.65 9.00
CA ASP A 46 -5.82 -12.27 10.21
C ASP A 46 -7.00 -12.86 10.99
N ASP A 47 -6.86 -14.14 11.36
CA ASP A 47 -7.91 -14.94 12.03
C ASP A 47 -9.28 -14.83 11.32
N GLY A 48 -9.27 -14.80 9.99
CA GLY A 48 -10.49 -14.69 9.16
C GLY A 48 -11.07 -13.27 9.05
N ALA A 49 -10.51 -12.28 9.73
CA ALA A 49 -10.93 -10.88 9.65
C ALA A 49 -10.07 -10.09 8.64
N PRO A 50 -10.66 -9.27 7.75
CA PRO A 50 -9.89 -8.41 6.85
C PRO A 50 -9.23 -7.28 7.65
N VAL A 51 -7.89 -7.16 7.55
CA VAL A 51 -7.09 -6.24 8.36
C VAL A 51 -6.32 -5.19 7.56
N GLY A 52 -6.05 -5.46 6.28
CA GLY A 52 -5.32 -4.53 5.41
C GLY A 52 -5.62 -4.77 3.95
N THR A 53 -5.60 -3.72 3.15
CA THR A 53 -5.82 -3.79 1.70
C THR A 53 -5.03 -2.70 0.98
N GLY A 54 -4.94 -2.86 -0.34
CA GLY A 54 -4.44 -1.87 -1.28
C GLY A 54 -4.77 -2.33 -2.69
N ARG A 55 -4.71 -1.42 -3.65
CA ARG A 55 -4.99 -1.76 -5.05
C ARG A 55 -3.85 -1.39 -5.98
N LEU A 56 -3.76 -2.15 -7.06
CA LEU A 56 -2.92 -1.90 -8.22
C LEU A 56 -3.85 -1.66 -9.42
N TYR A 57 -3.65 -0.56 -10.14
CA TYR A 57 -4.52 -0.16 -11.25
C TYR A 57 -3.73 0.57 -12.33
N VAL A 58 -4.30 0.67 -13.52
CA VAL A 58 -3.71 1.41 -14.64
C VAL A 58 -4.33 2.81 -14.67
N GLU A 59 -3.47 3.83 -14.72
CA GLU A 59 -3.84 5.23 -14.89
C GLU A 59 -3.09 5.80 -16.09
N GLY A 60 -3.81 5.98 -17.20
CA GLY A 60 -3.19 6.30 -18.47
C GLY A 60 -2.28 5.17 -18.95
N ASP A 61 -0.98 5.44 -19.07
CA ASP A 61 0.07 4.50 -19.45
C ASP A 61 0.87 3.95 -18.26
N ARG A 62 0.44 4.26 -17.03
CA ARG A 62 1.17 3.98 -15.80
C ARG A 62 0.48 2.94 -14.95
N LEU A 63 1.29 2.12 -14.30
CA LEU A 63 0.82 1.25 -13.23
C LEU A 63 0.90 2.03 -11.91
N SER A 64 -0.22 2.10 -11.20
CA SER A 64 -0.34 2.89 -9.98
C SER A 64 -0.82 2.04 -8.81
N ILE A 65 -0.28 2.34 -7.62
CA ILE A 65 -0.76 1.78 -6.34
C ILE A 65 -1.57 2.85 -5.62
N GLY A 66 -2.70 2.45 -5.05
CA GLY A 66 -3.54 3.34 -4.27
C GLY A 66 -4.35 2.60 -3.21
N ARG A 67 -5.04 3.39 -2.41
CA ARG A 67 -5.94 2.89 -1.36
C ARG A 67 -5.30 1.89 -0.41
N VAL A 68 -3.98 2.04 -0.14
CA VAL A 68 -3.28 1.23 0.86
C VAL A 68 -3.73 1.65 2.24
N CYS A 69 -4.38 0.75 2.96
CA CYS A 69 -4.85 1.01 4.32
C CYS A 69 -4.80 -0.24 5.20
N VAL A 70 -4.68 0.01 6.50
CA VAL A 70 -4.63 -1.01 7.55
C VAL A 70 -5.51 -0.54 8.70
N LYS A 71 -6.36 -1.43 9.23
CA LYS A 71 -7.14 -1.16 10.43
C LYS A 71 -6.25 -0.65 11.54
N LYS A 72 -6.75 0.34 12.31
CA LYS A 72 -5.97 1.06 13.32
C LYS A 72 -5.28 0.14 14.31
N GLU A 73 -5.99 -0.85 14.82
CA GLU A 73 -5.52 -1.83 15.79
C GLU A 73 -4.49 -2.83 15.25
N TRP A 74 -4.32 -2.87 13.93
CA TRP A 74 -3.39 -3.76 13.22
C TRP A 74 -2.14 -3.03 12.68
N ARG A 75 -2.04 -1.73 12.89
CA ARG A 75 -0.84 -0.94 12.51
C ARG A 75 0.35 -1.29 13.38
N GLY A 76 1.55 -1.10 12.85
CA GLY A 76 2.79 -1.45 13.54
C GLY A 76 3.09 -2.96 13.61
N ARG A 77 2.27 -3.80 12.94
CA ARG A 77 2.41 -5.27 12.92
C ARG A 77 2.86 -5.81 11.54
N GLY A 78 3.39 -4.96 10.67
CA GLY A 78 3.85 -5.38 9.34
C GLY A 78 2.76 -5.57 8.28
N VAL A 79 1.46 -5.39 8.60
CA VAL A 79 0.36 -5.61 7.64
C VAL A 79 0.48 -4.69 6.43
N GLY A 80 0.79 -3.40 6.62
CA GLY A 80 0.98 -2.46 5.51
C GLY A 80 2.16 -2.82 4.63
N ASP A 81 3.25 -3.29 5.22
CA ASP A 81 4.41 -3.82 4.49
C ASP A 81 4.03 -5.04 3.65
N PHE A 82 3.25 -5.96 4.22
CA PHE A 82 2.80 -7.14 3.50
C PHE A 82 1.90 -6.79 2.31
N VAL A 83 0.95 -5.85 2.48
CA VAL A 83 0.12 -5.33 1.39
C VAL A 83 0.99 -4.75 0.26
N MET A 84 1.95 -3.87 0.61
CA MET A 84 2.84 -3.26 -0.38
C MET A 84 3.67 -4.30 -1.14
N ARG A 85 4.23 -5.29 -0.44
CA ARG A 85 5.00 -6.37 -1.08
C ARG A 85 4.14 -7.17 -2.06
N MET A 86 2.92 -7.51 -1.69
CA MET A 86 1.98 -8.18 -2.59
C MET A 86 1.76 -7.37 -3.88
N LEU A 87 1.46 -6.07 -3.75
CA LEU A 87 1.20 -5.21 -4.91
C LEU A 87 2.45 -5.00 -5.78
N LEU A 88 3.60 -4.77 -5.16
CA LEU A 88 4.87 -4.58 -5.88
C LEU A 88 5.39 -5.86 -6.53
N TYR A 89 5.21 -7.00 -5.87
CA TYR A 89 5.51 -8.30 -6.47
C TYR A 89 4.68 -8.51 -7.73
N ARG A 90 3.38 -8.18 -7.67
CA ARG A 90 2.50 -8.27 -8.84
C ARG A 90 2.88 -7.29 -9.94
N ALA A 91 3.30 -6.07 -9.58
CA ALA A 91 3.80 -5.10 -10.56
C ALA A 91 5.05 -5.62 -11.30
N ARG A 92 5.96 -6.29 -10.59
CA ARG A 92 7.14 -6.95 -11.20
C ARG A 92 6.74 -8.11 -12.12
N GLU A 93 5.79 -8.96 -11.73
CA GLU A 93 5.28 -10.03 -12.60
C GLU A 93 4.67 -9.50 -13.91
N LEU A 94 4.04 -8.32 -13.85
CA LEU A 94 3.51 -7.63 -15.02
C LEU A 94 4.58 -6.89 -15.85
N ASN A 95 5.85 -7.00 -15.48
CA ASN A 95 6.97 -6.31 -16.11
C ASN A 95 6.75 -4.79 -16.20
N ALA A 96 6.19 -4.19 -15.13
CA ALA A 96 5.96 -2.75 -15.08
C ALA A 96 7.27 -1.98 -15.21
N GLY A 97 7.37 -1.08 -16.21
CA GLY A 97 8.53 -0.21 -16.37
C GLY A 97 8.68 0.79 -15.21
N SER A 98 7.59 1.19 -14.60
CA SER A 98 7.57 1.99 -13.36
C SER A 98 6.24 1.82 -12.62
N VAL A 99 6.25 2.12 -11.33
CA VAL A 99 5.06 2.16 -10.47
C VAL A 99 4.97 3.53 -9.83
N SER A 100 3.77 4.10 -9.82
CA SER A 100 3.50 5.41 -9.20
C SER A 100 2.49 5.27 -8.06
N LEU A 101 2.47 6.24 -7.18
CA LEU A 101 1.46 6.40 -6.14
C LEU A 101 1.35 7.87 -5.68
N SER A 102 0.25 8.20 -5.01
CA SER A 102 0.07 9.45 -4.30
C SER A 102 0.06 9.17 -2.80
N ALA A 103 1.07 9.65 -2.09
CA ALA A 103 1.26 9.41 -0.67
C ALA A 103 0.82 10.63 0.15
N GLN A 104 0.06 10.42 1.21
CA GLN A 104 -0.07 11.44 2.26
C GLN A 104 1.33 11.83 2.75
N ILE A 105 1.60 13.13 2.94
CA ILE A 105 2.94 13.62 3.31
C ILE A 105 3.51 12.88 4.52
N ALA A 106 2.69 12.61 5.52
CA ALA A 106 3.11 11.87 6.73
C ALA A 106 3.50 10.39 6.46
N ARG A 107 3.26 9.90 5.25
CA ARG A 107 3.54 8.50 4.86
C ARG A 107 4.62 8.36 3.80
N VAL A 108 5.23 9.44 3.33
CA VAL A 108 6.29 9.43 2.32
C VAL A 108 7.41 8.46 2.70
N GLY A 109 7.95 8.54 3.92
CA GLY A 109 9.02 7.65 4.39
C GLY A 109 8.65 6.16 4.42
N PHE A 110 7.36 5.83 4.53
CA PHE A 110 6.92 4.44 4.42
C PHE A 110 7.15 3.88 3.00
N TYR A 111 6.95 4.68 1.97
CA TYR A 111 7.10 4.26 0.57
C TYR A 111 8.55 4.35 0.07
N GLU A 112 9.37 5.25 0.61
CA GLU A 112 10.78 5.38 0.26
C GLU A 112 11.57 4.08 0.47
N ARG A 113 11.21 3.27 1.45
CA ARG A 113 11.84 1.97 1.71
C ARG A 113 11.74 0.97 0.56
N TYR A 114 10.75 1.15 -0.32
CA TYR A 114 10.56 0.32 -1.52
C TYR A 114 11.22 0.91 -2.77
N GLY A 115 11.98 1.99 -2.64
CA GLY A 115 12.63 2.68 -3.75
C GLY A 115 11.81 3.85 -4.33
N PHE A 116 10.62 4.14 -3.81
CA PHE A 116 9.85 5.27 -4.31
C PHE A 116 10.53 6.60 -3.99
N ALA A 117 10.65 7.46 -5.00
CA ALA A 117 11.12 8.82 -4.87
C ALA A 117 9.98 9.81 -5.13
N PRO A 118 9.87 10.88 -4.34
CA PRO A 118 8.87 11.91 -4.56
C PRO A 118 9.20 12.75 -5.80
N TYR A 119 8.17 13.22 -6.50
CA TYR A 119 8.29 14.16 -7.62
C TYR A 119 7.10 15.12 -7.68
N GLY A 120 7.24 16.19 -8.46
CA GLY A 120 6.19 17.19 -8.64
C GLY A 120 5.93 18.05 -7.40
N GLU A 121 4.84 18.79 -7.40
CA GLU A 121 4.41 19.65 -6.31
C GLU A 121 3.54 18.86 -5.30
N VAL A 122 3.35 19.44 -4.12
CA VAL A 122 2.35 18.94 -3.16
C VAL A 122 0.95 19.23 -3.71
N VAL A 123 0.10 18.21 -3.73
CA VAL A 123 -1.30 18.32 -4.13
C VAL A 123 -2.19 18.07 -2.93
N TYR A 124 -3.41 18.61 -2.94
CA TYR A 124 -4.37 18.38 -1.86
C TYR A 124 -5.53 17.54 -2.36
N ASP A 125 -5.81 16.46 -1.66
CA ASP A 125 -6.95 15.58 -1.87
C ASP A 125 -7.86 15.68 -0.64
N GLU A 126 -9.06 16.23 -0.84
CA GLU A 126 -10.02 16.58 0.23
C GLU A 126 -9.35 17.31 1.43
N GLY A 127 -8.44 18.24 1.15
CA GLY A 127 -7.72 19.02 2.16
C GLY A 127 -6.51 18.34 2.79
N GLN A 128 -6.25 17.09 2.47
CA GLN A 128 -5.06 16.36 2.94
C GLN A 128 -3.89 16.54 1.95
N PRO A 129 -2.71 16.94 2.42
CA PRO A 129 -1.55 17.13 1.55
C PRO A 129 -0.96 15.79 1.12
N HIS A 130 -0.76 15.63 -0.20
CA HIS A 130 -0.20 14.44 -0.83
C HIS A 130 1.03 14.78 -1.67
N ARG A 131 1.89 13.79 -1.84
CA ARG A 131 3.06 13.82 -2.70
C ARG A 131 2.99 12.68 -3.71
N SER A 132 3.15 13.00 -4.99
CA SER A 132 3.35 11.98 -6.01
C SER A 132 4.71 11.32 -5.83
N MET A 133 4.75 10.00 -5.93
CA MET A 133 5.97 9.21 -5.81
C MET A 133 6.04 8.18 -6.93
N ARG A 134 7.27 7.83 -7.35
CA ARG A 134 7.52 6.84 -8.40
C ARG A 134 8.75 6.01 -8.08
N VAL A 135 8.73 4.75 -8.52
CA VAL A 135 9.89 3.86 -8.56
C VAL A 135 9.98 3.23 -9.95
N ALA A 136 11.18 3.08 -10.50
CA ALA A 136 11.41 2.28 -11.71
C ALA A 136 11.22 0.78 -11.38
N GLY A 137 10.76 0.00 -12.36
CA GLY A 137 10.41 -1.40 -12.11
C GLY A 137 11.61 -2.25 -11.65
N ASP A 138 12.81 -1.96 -12.16
CA ASP A 138 14.07 -2.59 -11.78
C ASP A 138 14.67 -2.07 -10.46
N GLU A 139 14.20 -0.92 -9.98
CA GLU A 139 14.62 -0.31 -8.71
C GLU A 139 13.68 -0.66 -7.53
N ILE A 140 12.61 -1.44 -7.79
CA ILE A 140 11.70 -1.86 -6.72
C ILE A 140 12.47 -2.69 -5.68
N ASN A 141 12.56 -2.17 -4.46
CA ASN A 141 13.20 -2.85 -3.35
C ASN A 141 12.15 -3.64 -2.54
N LEU A 142 12.23 -4.97 -2.58
CA LEU A 142 11.41 -5.86 -1.77
C LEU A 142 12.15 -6.42 -0.54
N GLU A 143 13.46 -6.18 -0.43
CA GLU A 143 14.29 -6.76 0.62
C GLU A 143 14.44 -5.85 1.84
N GLY A 144 14.32 -4.53 1.66
CA GLY A 144 14.62 -3.51 2.66
C GLY A 144 13.57 -3.27 3.76
N ALA A 145 12.56 -4.10 3.91
CA ALA A 145 11.45 -3.84 4.83
C ALA A 145 11.54 -4.57 6.18
N CYS A 146 12.67 -5.16 6.53
CA CYS A 146 12.90 -5.66 7.90
C CYS A 146 13.31 -4.54 8.89
N GLY A 147 12.75 -3.35 8.74
CA GLY A 147 12.97 -2.19 9.59
C GLY A 147 11.85 -1.94 10.59
N GLY A 148 11.47 -2.92 11.40
CA GLY A 148 10.49 -2.75 12.47
C GLY A 148 10.15 -4.09 13.09
N HIS A 149 10.64 -4.34 14.28
CA HIS A 149 10.41 -5.46 15.19
C HIS A 149 9.23 -6.39 14.85
N VAL A 150 9.36 -7.21 13.81
CA VAL A 150 8.69 -8.49 13.75
C VAL A 150 9.77 -9.53 14.08
N ARG A 151 9.66 -10.19 15.22
CA ARG A 151 10.48 -11.38 15.47
C ARG A 151 10.15 -12.36 14.36
N CYS A 152 11.07 -12.52 13.42
CA CYS A 152 11.04 -13.62 12.49
C CYS A 152 11.21 -14.91 13.30
N ASN A 153 10.12 -15.62 13.58
CA ASN A 153 10.23 -16.98 14.08
C ASN A 153 10.88 -17.83 12.97
N GLY A 154 12.20 -17.98 13.04
CA GLY A 154 12.97 -18.80 12.11
C GLY A 154 14.27 -18.21 11.58
N CYS A 155 14.69 -17.04 11.98
CA CYS A 155 16.03 -16.54 11.70
C CYS A 155 16.97 -16.87 12.86
N ASP A 156 17.58 -18.06 12.85
CA ASP A 156 18.80 -18.36 13.59
C ASP A 156 19.98 -17.74 12.83
N GLY A 157 20.21 -16.44 12.98
CA GLY A 157 21.32 -15.75 12.33
C GLY A 157 21.30 -14.26 12.63
N ASP A 158 22.39 -13.82 13.21
CA ASP A 158 22.79 -12.47 13.57
C ASP A 158 22.34 -11.41 12.54
N CYS A 159 21.19 -10.75 12.75
CA CYS A 159 20.83 -9.55 12.06
C CYS A 159 21.63 -8.37 12.63
N GLY A 160 22.90 -8.27 12.24
CA GLY A 160 23.72 -7.10 12.54
C GLY A 160 23.11 -5.84 11.92
N GLY A 161 22.43 -5.02 12.74
CA GLY A 161 21.89 -3.75 12.29
C GLY A 161 20.67 -3.22 13.04
N CYS A 162 20.27 -3.80 14.16
CA CYS A 162 19.24 -3.20 15.03
C CYS A 162 19.92 -2.38 16.13
N GLU A 163 20.50 -1.22 15.79
CA GLU A 163 20.84 -0.19 16.76
C GLU A 163 19.76 0.90 16.74
N ASN A 164 19.33 1.21 17.93
CA ASN A 164 18.31 2.16 18.36
C ASN A 164 18.26 3.48 17.59
N GLY A 165 17.03 3.89 17.21
CA GLY A 165 16.66 5.21 16.76
C GLY A 165 15.13 5.31 16.72
#